data_ace528ddac4c559e71297f25bdd26648
#
_entry.id   ace528ddac4c559e71297f25bdd26648
#
_cell.length_a   1.000
_cell.length_b   1.000
_cell.length_c   1.000
_cell.angle_alpha   90.00
_cell.angle_beta   90.00
_cell.angle_gamma   90.00
#
_symmetry.space_group_name_H-M   'P 1'
#
loop_
_entity.id
_entity.type
_entity.pdbx_description
1 polymer ?
#
loop_
_entity_poly.entity_id
_entity_poly.type
_entity_poly.pdbx_seq_one_letter_code
_entity_poly.pdbx_strand_id
1 'polypeptide(L)' 'KREFQIFKLIVEGNSNTQIAEKISISPKTVSVHQLNLMRKLKMQNTTQLIRLAITHNVI' A
#
# COMPACT_ATOMS: atom_id res chain seq x y z
N LYS A 1 12.36 -1.17 0.50
CA LYS A 1 11.81 -2.16 -0.41
C LYS A 1 10.53 -1.65 -1.04
N ARG A 2 10.19 -2.20 -2.21
CA ARG A 2 9.05 -1.72 -2.99
C ARG A 2 7.72 -1.84 -2.26
N GLU A 3 7.49 -2.97 -1.60
CA GLU A 3 6.23 -3.19 -0.90
C GLU A 3 6.02 -2.22 0.25
N PHE A 4 7.06 -1.93 1.00
CA PHE A 4 6.98 -0.96 2.07
C PHE A 4 6.72 0.45 1.53
N GLN A 5 7.35 0.80 0.42
CA GLN A 5 7.13 2.09 -0.24
C GLN A 5 5.67 2.23 -0.66
N ILE A 6 5.10 1.18 -1.24
CA ILE A 6 3.69 1.16 -1.65
C ILE A 6 2.78 1.27 -0.43
N PHE A 7 3.08 0.53 0.63
CA PHE A 7 2.32 0.61 1.88
C PHE A 7 2.27 2.04 2.41
N LYS A 8 3.41 2.70 2.47
CA LYS A 8 3.48 4.07 2.94
C LYS A 8 2.63 5.01 2.08
N LEU A 9 2.70 4.86 0.77
CA LEU A 9 1.92 5.70 -0.15
C LEU A 9 0.42 5.47 -0.01
N ILE A 10 0.00 4.23 0.23
CA ILE A 10 -1.41 3.91 0.48
C ILE A 10 -1.90 4.63 1.73
N VAL A 11 -1.12 4.58 2.78
CA VAL A 11 -1.49 5.19 4.06
C VAL A 11 -1.58 6.71 3.94
N GLU A 12 -0.78 7.29 3.06
CA GLU A 12 -0.81 8.72 2.79
C GLU A 12 -2.03 9.15 1.97
N GLY A 13 -2.83 8.19 1.49
CA GLY A 13 -4.06 8.50 0.78
C GLY A 13 -3.94 8.48 -0.73
N ASN A 14 -2.87 7.94 -1.29
CA ASN A 14 -2.69 7.87 -2.74
C ASN A 14 -3.52 6.74 -3.35
N SER A 15 -4.09 6.99 -4.53
CA SER A 15 -4.74 5.95 -5.32
C SER A 15 -3.69 5.07 -6.00
N ASN A 16 -4.11 3.92 -6.54
CA ASN A 16 -3.20 3.05 -7.28
C ASN A 16 -2.54 3.78 -8.45
N THR A 17 -3.31 4.61 -9.16
CA THR A 17 -2.78 5.40 -10.27
C THR A 17 -1.72 6.38 -9.79
N GLN A 18 -1.98 7.08 -8.67
CA GLN A 18 -1.03 8.02 -8.11
C GLN A 18 0.24 7.33 -7.63
N ILE A 19 0.11 6.18 -7.00
CA ILE A 19 1.27 5.40 -6.55
C ILE A 19 2.11 4.98 -7.76
N ALA A 20 1.44 4.46 -8.80
CA ALA A 20 2.12 4.01 -10.02
C ALA A 20 2.93 5.14 -10.65
N GLU A 21 2.37 6.35 -10.70
CA GLU A 21 3.06 7.51 -11.25
C GLU A 21 4.28 7.87 -10.39
N LYS A 22 4.13 7.85 -9.08
CA LYS A 22 5.21 8.26 -8.17
C LYS A 22 6.41 7.34 -8.21
N ILE A 23 6.19 6.04 -8.44
CA ILE A 23 7.27 5.06 -8.44
C ILE A 23 7.50 4.44 -9.81
N SER A 24 6.90 5.03 -10.85
CA SER A 24 7.15 4.69 -12.27
C SER A 24 6.87 3.21 -12.61
N ILE A 25 5.76 2.70 -12.13
CA ILE A 25 5.28 1.34 -12.49
C ILE A 25 3.83 1.43 -12.93
N SER A 26 3.28 0.33 -13.46
CA SER A 26 1.88 0.32 -13.88
C SER A 26 0.94 0.19 -12.69
N PRO A 27 -0.30 0.73 -12.79
CA PRO A 27 -1.30 0.55 -11.73
C PRO A 27 -1.60 -0.93 -11.45
N LYS A 28 -1.52 -1.77 -12.48
CA LYS A 28 -1.72 -3.21 -12.31
C LYS A 28 -0.65 -3.79 -11.39
N THR A 29 0.59 -3.37 -11.56
CA THR A 29 1.69 -3.82 -10.70
C THR A 29 1.49 -3.34 -9.26
N VAL A 30 0.99 -2.13 -9.07
CA VAL A 30 0.65 -1.61 -7.74
C VAL A 30 -0.39 -2.52 -7.07
N SER A 31 -1.43 -2.91 -7.83
CA SER A 31 -2.47 -3.80 -7.31
C SER A 31 -1.90 -5.15 -6.86
N VAL A 32 -0.97 -5.70 -7.63
CA VAL A 32 -0.31 -6.96 -7.26
C VAL A 32 0.47 -6.81 -5.96
N HIS A 33 1.23 -5.73 -5.82
CA HIS A 33 1.98 -5.48 -4.60
C HIS A 33 1.07 -5.28 -3.39
N GLN A 34 -0.05 -4.56 -3.57
CA GLN A 34 -1.05 -4.39 -2.53
C GLN A 34 -1.60 -5.72 -2.05
N LEU A 35 -1.95 -6.58 -3.01
CA LEU A 35 -2.51 -7.88 -2.69
C LEU A 35 -1.52 -8.74 -1.90
N ASN A 36 -0.26 -8.76 -2.34
CA ASN A 36 0.79 -9.49 -1.65
C ASN A 36 1.02 -8.95 -0.24
N LEU A 37 1.02 -7.64 -0.10
CA LEU A 37 1.21 -6.99 1.20
C LEU A 37 0.08 -7.36 2.16
N MET A 38 -1.17 -7.30 1.68
CA MET A 38 -2.32 -7.63 2.51
C MET A 38 -2.30 -9.10 2.92
N ARG A 39 -1.84 -10.00 2.04
CA ARG A 39 -1.68 -11.41 2.39
C ARG A 39 -0.66 -11.60 3.52
N LYS A 40 0.47 -10.92 3.41
CA LYS A 40 1.53 -11.02 4.41
C LYS A 40 1.07 -10.54 5.78
N LEU A 41 0.26 -9.50 5.80
CA LEU A 41 -0.27 -8.91 7.02
C LEU A 41 -1.61 -9.50 7.44
N LYS A 42 -2.14 -10.45 6.66
CA LYS A 42 -3.44 -11.09 6.90
C LYS A 42 -4.58 -10.08 6.98
N MET A 43 -4.50 -9.06 6.13
CA MET A 43 -5.51 -8.01 6.03
C MET A 43 -6.53 -8.35 4.95
N GLN A 44 -7.77 -7.88 5.13
CA GLN A 44 -8.83 -8.13 4.17
C GLN A 44 -9.09 -6.95 3.25
N ASN A 45 -8.66 -5.75 3.63
CA ASN A 45 -8.88 -4.56 2.82
C ASN A 45 -7.91 -3.45 3.21
N THR A 46 -7.91 -2.38 2.40
CA THR A 46 -7.00 -1.26 2.58
C THR A 46 -7.27 -0.48 3.87
N THR A 47 -8.53 -0.44 4.31
CA THR A 47 -8.89 0.25 5.55
C THR A 47 -8.18 -0.36 6.75
N GLN A 48 -8.08 -1.69 6.80
CA GLN A 48 -7.35 -2.37 7.85
C GLN A 48 -5.87 -2.03 7.81
N LEU A 49 -5.31 -1.91 6.61
CA LEU A 49 -3.92 -1.55 6.41
C LEU A 49 -3.63 -0.16 6.98
N ILE A 50 -4.51 0.80 6.70
CA ILE A 50 -4.37 2.16 7.18
C ILE A 50 -4.47 2.21 8.71
N ARG A 51 -5.40 1.48 9.30
CA ARG A 51 -5.53 1.39 10.75
C ARG A 51 -4.29 0.82 11.41
N LEU A 52 -3.72 -0.22 10.80
CA LEU A 52 -2.50 -0.83 11.29
C LEU A 52 -1.36 0.20 11.33
N ALA A 53 -1.22 0.97 10.26
CA ALA A 53 -0.19 1.98 10.16
C ALA A 53 -0.33 3.05 11.25
N ILE A 54 -1.56 3.51 11.49
CA ILE A 54 -1.83 4.50 12.53
C ILE A 54 -1.50 3.94 13.91
N THR A 55 -1.91 2.71 14.18
CA THR A 55 -1.67 2.04 15.46
C THR A 55 -0.18 1.89 15.75
N HIS A 56 0.60 1.63 14.71
CA HIS A 56 2.05 1.40 14.87
C HIS A 56 2.89 2.64 14.59
N ASN A 57 2.24 3.81 14.43
CA ASN A 57 2.94 5.09 14.21
C ASN A 57 3.85 5.06 12.99
N VAL A 58 3.39 4.44 11.89
CA VAL A 58 4.15 4.39 10.65
C VAL A 58 4.11 5.74 9.93
N ILE A 59 3.07 6.51 10.21
CA ILE A 59 2.91 7.84 9.66
C ILE A 59 2.82 8.88 10.78
#